data_66106aaf103b5caceb8265c8b1fd5393
#
_entry.id   66106aaf103b5caceb8265c8b1fd5393
#
_cell.length_a   1.000
_cell.length_b   1.000
_cell.length_c   1.000
_cell.angle_alpha   90.00
_cell.angle_beta   90.00
_cell.angle_gamma   90.00
#
_symmetry.space_group_name_H-M   'P 1'
#
loop_
_entity.id
_entity.type
_entity.pdbx_description
1 polymer ?
#
loop_
_entity_poly.entity_id
_entity_poly.type
_entity_poly.pdbx_seq_one_letter_code
_entity_poly.pdbx_strand_id
1 'polypeptide(L)'
;YMATNQNSSMMFATLFIAAVNKTSGMMYFICAGHESPVLVSQAGEHLLDTVSGPAIGLFPGVSYTVFDVQLHTGDTLIIYSDGLIDARSPENIGWGIGRLRALLTTTRVVSSSQVLNTIVEHADNHMSDADQFDDLTVMAFRWLGTLT
;
A
#
# COMPACT_ATOMS: atom_id res chain seq x y z
N TYR A 1 11.76 18.78 -10.97
CA TYR A 1 11.45 20.06 -10.32
C TYR A 1 11.79 20.03 -8.84
N MET A 2 11.32 19.03 -8.09
CA MET A 2 11.62 18.91 -6.65
C MET A 2 13.13 18.80 -6.38
N ALA A 3 13.83 17.89 -7.05
CA ALA A 3 15.26 17.65 -6.83
C ALA A 3 16.20 18.76 -7.35
N THR A 4 15.73 19.62 -8.27
CA THR A 4 16.57 20.65 -8.90
C THR A 4 16.33 22.07 -8.40
N ASN A 5 15.20 22.34 -7.75
CA ASN A 5 14.80 23.71 -7.39
C ASN A 5 14.79 24.01 -5.89
N GLN A 6 15.35 23.13 -5.06
CA GLN A 6 15.37 23.34 -3.60
C GLN A 6 16.78 23.59 -3.08
N ASN A 7 17.05 24.82 -2.76
CA ASN A 7 18.34 25.25 -2.21
C ASN A 7 18.48 25.08 -0.67
N SER A 8 17.48 24.58 0.06
CA SER A 8 17.56 24.58 1.55
C SER A 8 16.80 23.50 2.31
N SER A 9 15.99 22.66 1.66
CA SER A 9 15.37 21.50 2.32
C SER A 9 15.25 20.36 1.32
N MET A 10 15.85 19.21 1.66
CA MET A 10 15.63 17.98 0.90
C MET A 10 14.19 17.51 1.10
N MET A 11 13.27 18.00 0.25
CA MET A 11 11.91 17.49 0.21
C MET A 11 11.84 16.30 -0.74
N PHE A 12 11.38 15.18 -0.24
CA PHE A 12 11.09 13.99 -1.03
C PHE A 12 9.66 13.50 -0.71
N ALA A 13 9.14 12.67 -1.58
CA ALA A 13 7.85 12.03 -1.37
C ALA A 13 7.93 10.56 -1.80
N THR A 14 7.35 9.69 -1.02
CA THR A 14 7.08 8.32 -1.45
C THR A 14 5.84 8.31 -2.34
N LEU A 15 5.80 7.46 -3.35
CA LEU A 15 4.69 7.39 -4.29
C LEU A 15 4.41 5.95 -4.71
N PHE A 16 3.14 5.56 -4.60
CA PHE A 16 2.58 4.48 -5.39
C PHE A 16 1.59 5.06 -6.40
N ILE A 17 1.79 4.78 -7.68
CA ILE A 17 0.88 5.17 -8.76
C ILE A 17 0.57 3.95 -9.62
N ALA A 18 -0.70 3.77 -9.95
CA ALA A 18 -1.16 2.68 -10.80
C ALA A 18 -2.18 3.14 -11.82
N ALA A 19 -2.15 2.52 -13.00
CA ALA A 19 -3.14 2.67 -14.05
C ALA A 19 -3.72 1.31 -14.39
N VAL A 20 -5.04 1.17 -14.28
CA VAL A 20 -5.75 -0.07 -14.57
C VAL A 20 -6.49 0.05 -15.90
N ASN A 21 -6.24 -0.88 -16.82
CA ASN A 21 -7.05 -1.01 -18.03
C ASN A 21 -8.39 -1.62 -17.62
N LYS A 22 -9.45 -0.83 -17.69
CA LYS A 22 -10.80 -1.22 -17.26
C LYS A 22 -11.45 -2.33 -18.10
N THR A 23 -10.89 -2.64 -19.26
CA THR A 23 -11.39 -3.72 -20.13
C THR A 23 -10.67 -5.03 -19.86
N SER A 24 -9.35 -5.00 -19.70
CA SER A 24 -8.55 -6.21 -19.53
C SER A 24 -8.24 -6.54 -18.06
N GLY A 25 -8.33 -5.57 -17.13
CA GLY A 25 -7.86 -5.72 -15.76
C GLY A 25 -6.34 -5.67 -15.62
N MET A 26 -5.59 -5.39 -16.70
CA MET A 26 -4.15 -5.21 -16.63
C MET A 26 -3.84 -3.93 -15.86
N MET A 27 -3.09 -4.02 -14.78
CA MET A 27 -2.61 -2.90 -13.98
C MET A 27 -1.12 -2.68 -14.23
N TYR A 28 -0.75 -1.46 -14.58
CA TYR A 28 0.64 -1.00 -14.64
C TYR A 28 0.90 -0.09 -13.44
N PHE A 29 2.05 -0.23 -12.77
CA PHE A 29 2.32 0.56 -11.58
C PHE A 29 3.78 0.91 -11.38
N ILE A 30 4.01 1.94 -10.56
CA ILE A 30 5.30 2.37 -10.05
C ILE A 30 5.19 2.47 -8.53
N CYS A 31 6.17 1.91 -7.82
CA CYS A 31 6.35 2.04 -6.38
C CYS A 31 7.70 2.74 -6.12
N ALA A 32 7.66 4.05 -5.84
CA ALA A 32 8.83 4.91 -5.69
C ALA A 32 9.07 5.23 -4.21
N GLY A 33 9.83 4.39 -3.52
CA GLY A 33 10.12 4.52 -2.09
C GLY A 33 8.90 4.38 -1.18
N HIS A 34 7.75 3.97 -1.70
CA HIS A 34 6.53 3.71 -0.93
C HIS A 34 6.52 2.26 -0.43
N GLU A 35 5.75 1.98 0.62
CA GLU A 35 5.51 0.61 1.09
C GLU A 35 4.92 -0.27 -0.01
N SER A 36 5.38 -1.53 -0.08
CA SER A 36 4.91 -2.48 -1.09
C SER A 36 3.45 -2.84 -0.85
N PRO A 37 2.53 -2.57 -1.80
CA PRO A 37 1.13 -2.95 -1.63
C PRO A 37 0.93 -4.46 -1.52
N VAL A 38 -0.13 -4.86 -0.82
CA VAL A 38 -0.54 -6.27 -0.73
C VAL A 38 -1.67 -6.52 -1.73
N LEU A 39 -1.49 -7.48 -2.62
CA LEU A 39 -2.55 -7.99 -3.48
C LEU A 39 -3.18 -9.23 -2.85
N VAL A 40 -4.48 -9.17 -2.57
CA VAL A 40 -5.28 -10.29 -2.09
C VAL A 40 -6.06 -10.86 -3.26
N SER A 41 -5.81 -12.12 -3.58
CA SER A 41 -6.41 -12.85 -4.70
C SER A 41 -7.02 -14.18 -4.23
N GLN A 42 -7.59 -14.94 -5.16
CA GLN A 42 -8.04 -16.31 -4.85
C GLN A 42 -6.89 -17.26 -4.49
N ALA A 43 -5.68 -16.97 -4.95
CA ALA A 43 -4.49 -17.75 -4.62
C ALA A 43 -3.88 -17.40 -3.24
N GLY A 44 -4.43 -16.41 -2.58
CA GLY A 44 -3.93 -15.88 -1.30
C GLY A 44 -3.45 -14.44 -1.41
N GLU A 45 -2.78 -13.97 -0.37
CA GLU A 45 -2.17 -12.65 -0.32
C GLU A 45 -0.70 -12.71 -0.75
N HIS A 46 -0.23 -11.68 -1.44
CA HIS A 46 1.19 -11.50 -1.74
C HIS A 46 1.55 -10.02 -1.85
N LEU A 47 2.77 -9.70 -1.46
CA LEU A 47 3.31 -8.35 -1.66
C LEU A 47 3.60 -8.14 -3.15
N LEU A 48 3.26 -6.97 -3.66
CA LEU A 48 3.81 -6.48 -4.91
C LEU A 48 5.22 -5.93 -4.62
N ASP A 49 6.13 -6.83 -4.25
CA ASP A 49 7.49 -6.50 -3.82
C ASP A 49 8.37 -6.14 -5.02
N THR A 50 8.15 -4.95 -5.53
CA THR A 50 8.83 -4.41 -6.70
C THR A 50 9.35 -3.02 -6.39
N VAL A 51 10.66 -2.85 -6.52
CA VAL A 51 11.31 -1.56 -6.34
C VAL A 51 11.43 -0.85 -7.70
N SER A 52 10.55 0.11 -7.95
CA SER A 52 10.60 0.92 -9.18
C SER A 52 11.76 1.93 -9.16
N GLY A 53 12.10 2.43 -7.98
CA GLY A 53 13.16 3.42 -7.77
C GLY A 53 13.03 4.10 -6.40
N PRO A 54 13.91 5.05 -6.08
CA PRO A 54 13.89 5.78 -4.82
C PRO A 54 12.67 6.71 -4.74
N ALA A 55 12.41 7.25 -3.54
CA ALA A 55 11.41 8.30 -3.34
C ALA A 55 11.64 9.48 -4.29
N ILE A 56 10.54 10.11 -4.73
CA ILE A 56 10.58 11.22 -5.68
C ILE A 56 11.22 12.44 -5.00
N GLY A 57 12.14 13.08 -5.70
CA GLY A 57 12.82 14.28 -5.23
C GLY A 57 14.17 14.00 -4.54
N LEU A 58 14.52 12.75 -4.23
CA LEU A 58 15.81 12.43 -3.61
C LEU A 58 16.99 12.68 -4.57
N PHE A 59 16.86 12.26 -5.82
CA PHE A 59 17.93 12.39 -6.82
C PHE A 59 17.38 12.96 -8.13
N PRO A 60 18.12 13.86 -8.81
CA PRO A 60 17.75 14.33 -10.14
C PRO A 60 17.98 13.24 -11.20
N GLY A 61 17.15 13.24 -12.25
CA GLY A 61 17.34 12.37 -13.42
C GLY A 61 17.04 10.89 -13.19
N VAL A 62 16.35 10.52 -12.12
CA VAL A 62 15.94 9.15 -11.85
C VAL A 62 14.90 8.69 -12.87
N SER A 63 15.12 7.51 -13.43
CA SER A 63 14.12 6.78 -14.21
C SER A 63 13.46 5.70 -13.34
N TYR A 64 12.15 5.54 -13.45
CA TYR A 64 11.39 4.57 -12.67
C TYR A 64 10.99 3.39 -13.54
N THR A 65 11.19 2.19 -13.04
CA THR A 65 10.72 0.97 -13.70
C THR A 65 9.21 0.84 -13.53
N VAL A 66 8.50 0.61 -14.63
CA VAL A 66 7.08 0.29 -14.60
C VAL A 66 6.92 -1.23 -14.52
N PHE A 67 6.13 -1.68 -13.58
CA PHE A 67 5.74 -3.09 -13.44
C PHE A 67 4.29 -3.29 -13.86
N ASP A 68 3.91 -4.53 -14.11
CA ASP A 68 2.55 -4.89 -14.45
C ASP A 68 2.07 -6.13 -13.68
N VAL A 69 0.75 -6.20 -13.49
CA VAL A 69 0.06 -7.35 -12.92
C VAL A 69 -1.33 -7.48 -13.52
N GLN A 70 -1.73 -8.71 -13.82
CA GLN A 70 -3.08 -9.01 -14.26
C GLN A 70 -4.00 -9.16 -13.04
N LEU A 71 -4.99 -8.29 -12.94
CA LEU A 71 -6.05 -8.38 -11.94
C LEU A 71 -7.17 -9.30 -12.43
N HIS A 72 -7.63 -10.19 -11.57
CA HIS A 72 -8.80 -11.05 -11.78
C HIS A 72 -9.98 -10.53 -10.95
N THR A 73 -11.19 -10.85 -11.39
CA THR A 73 -12.40 -10.42 -10.66
C THR A 73 -12.36 -10.86 -9.20
N GLY A 74 -12.50 -9.89 -8.31
CA GLY A 74 -12.43 -10.11 -6.86
C GLY A 74 -11.09 -9.79 -6.24
N ASP A 75 -10.02 -9.63 -7.03
CA ASP A 75 -8.71 -9.22 -6.52
C ASP A 75 -8.81 -7.86 -5.85
N THR A 76 -8.10 -7.72 -4.74
CA THR A 76 -8.14 -6.51 -3.93
C THR A 76 -6.73 -6.07 -3.59
N LEU A 77 -6.38 -4.85 -3.99
CA LEU A 77 -5.10 -4.21 -3.69
C LEU A 77 -5.24 -3.38 -2.42
N ILE A 78 -4.36 -3.62 -1.46
CA ILE A 78 -4.24 -2.86 -0.22
C ILE A 78 -2.97 -2.02 -0.31
N ILE A 79 -3.14 -0.70 -0.25
CA ILE A 79 -2.07 0.29 -0.27
C ILE A 79 -2.10 0.99 1.08
N TYR A 80 -0.94 1.20 1.70
CA TYR A 80 -0.86 1.75 3.05
C TYR A 80 0.41 2.57 3.25
N SER A 81 0.37 3.57 4.13
CA SER A 81 1.56 4.29 4.59
C SER A 81 2.29 3.48 5.66
N ASP A 82 3.56 3.82 5.89
CA ASP A 82 4.38 3.30 6.98
C ASP A 82 3.71 3.47 8.35
N GLY A 83 2.95 4.55 8.57
CA GLY A 83 2.18 4.76 9.79
C GLY A 83 1.25 3.59 10.17
N LEU A 84 0.80 2.77 9.21
CA LEU A 84 0.05 1.56 9.53
C LEU A 84 0.93 0.47 10.15
N ILE A 85 2.06 0.18 9.53
CA ILE A 85 2.95 -0.90 9.98
C ILE A 85 3.82 -0.49 11.18
N ASP A 86 4.06 0.80 11.33
CA ASP A 86 4.78 1.40 12.46
C ASP A 86 3.88 1.73 13.66
N ALA A 87 2.55 1.54 13.54
CA ALA A 87 1.61 1.67 14.64
C ALA A 87 2.06 0.84 15.86
N ARG A 88 2.12 1.45 17.04
CA ARG A 88 2.75 0.86 18.24
C ARG A 88 1.73 0.52 19.31
N SER A 89 1.94 -0.65 19.93
CA SER A 89 1.22 -1.01 21.17
C SER A 89 1.74 -0.20 22.36
N PRO A 90 1.04 -0.22 23.52
CA PRO A 90 1.52 0.38 24.77
C PRO A 90 2.92 -0.12 25.21
N GLU A 91 3.28 -1.36 24.83
CA GLU A 91 4.60 -1.94 25.07
C GLU A 91 5.64 -1.51 24.03
N ASN A 92 5.31 -0.54 23.16
CA ASN A 92 6.17 -0.03 22.10
C ASN A 92 6.54 -1.09 21.03
N ILE A 93 5.64 -2.03 20.77
CA ILE A 93 5.81 -3.07 19.73
C ILE A 93 5.10 -2.62 18.45
N GLY A 94 5.81 -2.54 17.33
CA GLY A 94 5.22 -2.21 16.03
C GLY A 94 4.23 -3.27 15.55
N TRP A 95 3.18 -2.85 14.86
CA TRP A 95 2.20 -3.78 14.27
C TRP A 95 2.84 -4.66 13.19
N GLY A 96 3.55 -4.04 12.29
CA GLY A 96 4.40 -4.68 11.29
C GLY A 96 3.64 -5.35 10.15
N ILE A 97 4.33 -5.47 9.00
CA ILE A 97 3.78 -6.09 7.79
C ILE A 97 3.32 -7.54 8.01
N GLY A 98 3.98 -8.27 8.92
CA GLY A 98 3.61 -9.66 9.23
C GLY A 98 2.19 -9.81 9.76
N ARG A 99 1.72 -8.89 10.64
CA ARG A 99 0.35 -8.91 11.15
C ARG A 99 -0.66 -8.53 10.07
N LEU A 100 -0.35 -7.52 9.24
CA LEU A 100 -1.20 -7.17 8.10
C LEU A 100 -1.40 -8.36 7.17
N ARG A 101 -0.34 -9.03 6.78
CA ARG A 101 -0.40 -10.21 5.91
C ARG A 101 -1.17 -11.36 6.54
N ALA A 102 -0.90 -11.67 7.81
CA ALA A 102 -1.63 -12.72 8.54
C ALA A 102 -3.14 -12.42 8.62
N LEU A 103 -3.50 -11.15 8.85
CA LEU A 103 -4.90 -10.71 8.85
C LEU A 103 -5.54 -10.92 7.47
N LEU A 104 -4.87 -10.50 6.40
CA LEU A 104 -5.38 -10.61 5.03
C LEU A 104 -5.49 -12.06 4.56
N THR A 105 -4.59 -12.95 5.02
CA THR A 105 -4.66 -14.40 4.73
C THR A 105 -5.93 -15.04 5.30
N THR A 106 -6.38 -14.60 6.47
CA THR A 106 -7.54 -15.16 7.16
C THR A 106 -8.84 -14.43 6.85
N THR A 107 -8.76 -13.19 6.31
CA THR A 107 -9.92 -12.36 6.02
C THR A 107 -10.53 -12.73 4.67
N ARG A 108 -11.80 -13.18 4.67
CA ARG A 108 -12.57 -13.27 3.43
C ARG A 108 -12.95 -11.87 2.95
N VAL A 109 -12.26 -11.37 1.94
CA VAL A 109 -12.55 -10.05 1.37
C VAL A 109 -13.80 -10.12 0.49
N VAL A 110 -14.88 -9.50 0.93
CA VAL A 110 -16.14 -9.40 0.17
C VAL A 110 -16.36 -8.01 -0.42
N SER A 111 -15.78 -6.96 0.18
CA SER A 111 -15.78 -5.59 -0.34
C SER A 111 -14.55 -4.81 0.14
N SER A 112 -14.22 -3.72 -0.57
CA SER A 112 -13.14 -2.81 -0.15
C SER A 112 -13.43 -2.16 1.21
N SER A 113 -14.67 -1.75 1.47
CA SER A 113 -15.05 -1.15 2.75
C SER A 113 -14.91 -2.15 3.91
N GLN A 114 -15.32 -3.41 3.71
CA GLN A 114 -15.19 -4.43 4.76
C GLN A 114 -13.73 -4.67 5.13
N VAL A 115 -12.84 -4.84 4.14
CA VAL A 115 -11.42 -5.09 4.44
C VAL A 115 -10.74 -3.88 5.08
N LEU A 116 -11.09 -2.64 4.66
CA LEU A 116 -10.59 -1.43 5.29
C LEU A 116 -10.99 -1.37 6.77
N ASN A 117 -12.27 -1.57 7.07
CA ASN A 117 -12.75 -1.55 8.47
C ASN A 117 -12.04 -2.62 9.31
N THR A 118 -11.85 -3.82 8.75
CA THR A 118 -11.12 -4.89 9.44
C THR A 118 -9.67 -4.50 9.73
N ILE A 119 -8.96 -3.91 8.76
CA ILE A 119 -7.57 -3.48 8.96
C ILE A 119 -7.48 -2.39 10.04
N VAL A 120 -8.32 -1.35 9.95
CA VAL A 120 -8.34 -0.24 10.90
C VAL A 120 -8.67 -0.74 12.30
N GLU A 121 -9.71 -1.56 12.47
CA GLU A 121 -10.09 -2.13 13.75
C GLU A 121 -8.94 -2.94 14.39
N HIS A 122 -8.22 -3.73 13.60
CA HIS A 122 -7.08 -4.50 14.11
C HIS A 122 -5.89 -3.62 14.48
N ALA A 123 -5.63 -2.55 13.73
CA ALA A 123 -4.59 -1.57 14.05
C ALA A 123 -4.93 -0.79 15.32
N ASP A 124 -6.17 -0.30 15.44
CA ASP A 124 -6.67 0.42 16.62
C ASP A 124 -6.62 -0.46 17.87
N ASN A 125 -7.04 -1.72 17.78
CA ASN A 125 -6.95 -2.68 18.88
C ASN A 125 -5.49 -2.95 19.29
N HIS A 126 -4.54 -2.92 18.35
CA HIS A 126 -3.13 -3.08 18.67
C HIS A 126 -2.56 -1.83 19.36
N MET A 127 -2.93 -0.64 18.90
CA MET A 127 -2.53 0.63 19.51
C MET A 127 -3.16 0.82 20.89
N SER A 128 -4.41 0.33 21.06
CA SER A 128 -5.16 0.51 22.33
C SER A 128 -5.18 1.97 22.76
N ASP A 129 -4.54 2.30 23.90
CA ASP A 129 -4.44 3.63 24.46
C ASP A 129 -3.05 4.29 24.24
N ALA A 130 -2.21 3.70 23.40
CA ALA A 130 -0.94 4.32 23.00
C ALA A 130 -1.18 5.52 22.07
N ASP A 131 -0.32 6.52 22.19
CA ASP A 131 -0.33 7.67 21.28
C ASP A 131 -0.04 7.22 19.85
N GLN A 132 -0.76 7.80 18.88
CA GLN A 132 -0.50 7.56 17.46
C GLN A 132 0.91 8.01 17.10
N PHE A 133 1.71 7.11 16.53
CA PHE A 133 3.12 7.35 16.23
C PHE A 133 3.30 8.18 14.95
N ASP A 134 2.48 7.93 13.91
CA ASP A 134 2.51 8.62 12.62
C ASP A 134 1.12 8.61 11.97
N ASP A 135 0.93 9.39 10.89
CA ASP A 135 -0.31 9.44 10.13
C ASP A 135 -0.58 8.11 9.41
N LEU A 136 -1.70 7.48 9.76
CA LEU A 136 -2.11 6.20 9.20
C LEU A 136 -3.03 6.41 7.99
N THR A 137 -2.57 5.93 6.84
CA THR A 137 -3.38 5.93 5.61
C THR A 137 -3.49 4.52 5.07
N VAL A 138 -4.71 4.09 4.75
CA VAL A 138 -4.98 2.81 4.08
C VAL A 138 -5.99 3.01 2.97
N MET A 139 -5.72 2.42 1.81
CA MET A 139 -6.64 2.38 0.67
C MET A 139 -6.83 0.93 0.22
N ALA A 140 -8.07 0.56 -0.07
CA ALA A 140 -8.40 -0.72 -0.69
C ALA A 140 -9.06 -0.51 -2.05
N PHE A 141 -8.43 -1.02 -3.10
CA PHE A 141 -8.98 -1.06 -4.45
C PHE A 141 -9.37 -2.49 -4.80
N ARG A 142 -10.66 -2.73 -5.10
CA ARG A 142 -11.16 -4.04 -5.49
C ARG A 142 -11.56 -4.04 -6.96
N TRP A 143 -10.99 -4.97 -7.72
CA TRP A 143 -11.33 -5.18 -9.11
C TRP A 143 -12.60 -6.03 -9.23
N LEU A 144 -13.67 -5.47 -9.80
CA LEU A 144 -14.97 -6.17 -9.93
C LEU A 144 -15.15 -6.83 -11.30
N GLY A 145 -14.11 -6.78 -12.13
CA GLY A 145 -14.21 -7.24 -13.51
C GLY A 145 -14.72 -6.17 -14.47
N THR A 146 -14.82 -6.52 -15.73
CA THR A 146 -15.38 -5.65 -16.77
C THR A 146 -16.90 -5.56 -16.59
N LEU A 147 -17.44 -4.36 -16.53
CA LEU A 147 -18.88 -4.16 -16.65
C LEU A 147 -19.27 -4.51 -18.10
N THR A 148 -19.99 -5.59 -18.28
CA THR A 148 -20.61 -5.97 -19.56
C THR A 148 -21.86 -5.12 -19.79
#